data_ed5c43b6c7fb8c0207c02c82f27673e0
#
_entry.id   ed5c43b6c7fb8c0207c02c82f27673e0
#
_cell.length_a   1.000
_cell.length_b   1.000
_cell.length_c   1.000
_cell.angle_alpha   90.00
_cell.angle_beta   90.00
_cell.angle_gamma   90.00
#
_symmetry.space_group_name_H-M   'P 1'
#
loop_
_entity.id
_entity.type
_entity.pdbx_description
1 polymer ?
#
loop_
_entity_poly.entity_id
_entity_poly.type
_entity_poly.pdbx_seq_one_letter_code
_entity_poly.pdbx_strand_id
1 'polypeptide(L)' 'MEKMVYLVTYNNEPLCWAHSFEFADQLLQQIGYSFIWAPISLCENNGYPHIGDYLLGV' A
#
# COMPACT_ATOMS: atom_id res chain seq x y z
N MET A 1 1.05 20.76 -1.95
CA MET A 1 -0.02 19.74 -1.94
C MET A 1 0.54 18.39 -1.57
N GLU A 2 -0.16 17.70 -0.72
CA GLU A 2 0.31 16.40 -0.28
C GLU A 2 0.06 15.33 -1.34
N LYS A 3 1.04 14.47 -1.50
CA LYS A 3 0.94 13.36 -2.44
C LYS A 3 0.00 12.29 -1.89
N MET A 4 -0.88 11.80 -2.74
CA MET A 4 -1.80 10.72 -2.39
C MET A 4 -1.30 9.41 -2.95
N VAL A 5 -1.47 8.35 -2.18
CA VAL A 5 -1.06 7.01 -2.57
C VAL A 5 -2.17 6.03 -2.22
N TYR A 6 -2.00 4.77 -2.60
CA TYR A 6 -2.92 3.71 -2.25
C TYR A 6 -2.37 2.90 -1.09
N LEU A 7 -3.10 2.90 0.01
CA LEU A 7 -2.77 2.05 1.16
C LEU A 7 -3.38 0.69 0.94
N VAL A 8 -2.54 -0.33 0.90
CA VAL A 8 -2.96 -1.70 0.66
C VAL A 8 -3.29 -2.36 1.99
N THR A 9 -4.50 -2.90 2.10
CA THR A 9 -4.93 -3.57 3.33
C THR A 9 -5.39 -4.98 3.02
N TYR A 10 -5.31 -5.84 4.02
CA TYR A 10 -5.78 -7.21 3.95
C TYR A 10 -6.47 -7.54 5.26
N ASN A 11 -7.75 -7.94 5.19
CA ASN A 11 -8.57 -8.19 6.38
C ASN A 11 -8.56 -6.99 7.33
N ASN A 12 -8.66 -5.79 6.77
CA ASN A 12 -8.66 -4.52 7.50
C ASN A 12 -7.32 -4.20 8.16
N GLU A 13 -6.26 -4.92 7.83
CA GLU A 13 -4.93 -4.63 8.34
C GLU A 13 -4.09 -3.98 7.24
N PRO A 14 -3.57 -2.76 7.49
CA PRO A 14 -2.70 -2.11 6.51
C PRO A 14 -1.36 -2.84 6.43
N LEU A 15 -0.89 -3.05 5.21
CA LEU A 15 0.34 -3.79 4.96
C LEU A 15 1.42 -2.91 4.35
N CYS A 16 1.07 -2.16 3.30
CA CYS A 16 2.04 -1.38 2.54
C CYS A 16 1.30 -0.32 1.74
N TRP A 17 2.04 0.49 1.00
CA TRP A 17 1.43 1.51 0.15
C TRP A 17 2.09 1.49 -1.23
N ALA A 18 1.37 1.96 -2.23
CA ALA A 18 1.85 1.98 -3.60
C ALA A 18 1.36 3.23 -4.31
N HIS A 19 2.11 3.66 -5.32
CA HIS A 19 1.74 4.83 -6.11
C HIS A 19 0.64 4.52 -7.11
N SER A 20 0.53 3.28 -7.54
CA SER A 20 -0.37 2.88 -8.62
C SER A 20 -1.19 1.68 -8.20
N PHE A 21 -2.51 1.77 -8.41
CA PHE A 21 -3.42 0.67 -8.16
C PHE A 21 -3.08 -0.53 -9.03
N GLU A 22 -2.87 -0.29 -10.33
CA GLU A 22 -2.60 -1.37 -11.28
C GLU A 22 -1.32 -2.10 -10.93
N PHE A 23 -0.29 -1.35 -10.54
CA PHE A 23 0.98 -1.93 -10.17
C PHE A 23 0.85 -2.81 -8.93
N ALA A 24 0.15 -2.31 -7.91
CA ALA A 24 -0.05 -3.06 -6.68
C ALA A 24 -0.86 -4.33 -6.93
N ASP A 25 -1.94 -4.21 -7.69
CA ASP A 25 -2.79 -5.36 -8.01
C ASP A 25 -2.00 -6.43 -8.76
N GLN A 26 -1.17 -5.99 -9.70
CA GLN A 26 -0.37 -6.90 -10.50
C GLN A 26 0.66 -7.65 -9.66
N LEU A 27 1.28 -6.97 -8.70
CA LEU A 27 2.30 -7.58 -7.86
C LEU A 27 1.71 -8.55 -6.84
N LEU A 28 0.57 -8.22 -6.26
CA LEU A 28 -0.01 -9.03 -5.21
C LEU A 28 -0.78 -10.23 -5.75
N GLN A 29 -1.51 -10.03 -6.84
CA GLN A 29 -2.21 -11.10 -7.57
C GLN A 29 -3.04 -12.01 -6.67
N GLN A 30 -3.61 -11.47 -5.61
CA GLN A 30 -4.40 -12.27 -4.67
C GLN A 30 -5.73 -11.59 -4.39
N ILE A 31 -6.70 -12.41 -4.01
CA ILE A 31 -8.03 -11.93 -3.64
C ILE A 31 -8.00 -11.49 -2.18
N GLY A 32 -8.80 -10.48 -1.86
CA GLY A 32 -8.95 -10.06 -0.47
C GLY A 32 -8.22 -8.79 -0.12
N TYR A 33 -7.40 -8.26 -1.01
CA TYR A 33 -6.75 -6.97 -0.78
C TYR A 33 -7.69 -5.84 -1.09
N SER A 34 -7.61 -4.79 -0.29
CA SER A 34 -8.33 -3.55 -0.51
C SER A 34 -7.33 -2.42 -0.67
N PHE A 35 -7.73 -1.39 -1.43
CA PHE A 35 -6.88 -0.25 -1.70
C PHE A 35 -7.59 1.00 -1.24
N ILE A 36 -6.95 1.74 -0.33
CA ILE A 36 -7.52 2.94 0.25
C ILE A 36 -6.72 4.14 -0.22
N TRP A 37 -7.39 5.15 -0.76
CA TRP A 37 -6.76 6.39 -1.18
C TRP A 37 -6.39 7.20 0.05
N ALA A 38 -5.11 7.44 0.26
CA ALA A 38 -4.64 8.06 1.48
C ALA A 38 -3.43 8.95 1.22
N PRO A 39 -3.23 9.97 2.07
CA PRO A 39 -2.03 10.80 1.94
C PRO A 39 -0.78 10.02 2.34
N ILE A 40 0.32 10.30 1.63
CA ILE A 40 1.58 9.58 1.88
C ILE A 40 2.08 9.78 3.31
N SER A 41 1.79 10.95 3.90
CA SER A 41 2.22 11.23 5.26
C SER A 41 1.58 10.27 6.26
N LEU A 42 0.35 9.85 6.01
CA LEU A 42 -0.30 8.86 6.86
C LEU A 42 0.48 7.56 6.88
N CYS A 43 0.93 7.12 5.71
CA CYS A 43 1.69 5.88 5.59
C CYS A 43 3.05 6.01 6.26
N GLU A 44 3.74 7.13 6.04
CA GLU A 44 5.05 7.36 6.63
C GLU A 44 5.00 7.47 8.14
N ASN A 45 4.00 8.19 8.66
CA ASN A 45 3.86 8.37 10.11
C ASN A 45 3.54 7.08 10.83
N ASN A 46 2.89 6.15 10.16
CA ASN A 46 2.54 4.85 10.73
C ASN A 46 3.58 3.77 10.44
N GLY A 47 4.61 4.11 9.67
CA GLY A 47 5.68 3.17 9.39
C GLY A 47 5.33 2.09 8.37
N TYR A 48 4.32 2.31 7.54
CA TYR A 48 3.97 1.35 6.52
C TYR A 48 4.99 1.40 5.40
N PRO A 49 5.52 0.24 4.95
CA PRO A 49 6.55 0.23 3.92
C PRO A 49 5.96 0.46 2.53
N HIS A 50 6.81 0.88 1.60
CA HIS A 50 6.46 0.87 0.19
C HIS A 50 6.26 -0.58 -0.26
N ILE A 51 5.38 -0.79 -1.24
CA ILE A 51 5.06 -2.14 -1.70
C ILE A 51 6.31 -2.90 -2.16
N GLY A 52 7.27 -2.22 -2.76
CA GLY A 52 8.52 -2.84 -3.17
C GLY A 52 9.28 -3.41 -1.98
N ASP A 53 9.39 -2.64 -0.91
CA ASP A 53 10.08 -3.09 0.30
C ASP A 53 9.31 -4.23 0.97
N TYR A 54 8.00 -4.15 0.96
CA TYR A 54 7.16 -5.19 1.54
C TYR A 54 7.38 -6.53 0.84
N LEU A 55 7.43 -6.51 -0.49
CA LEU A 55 7.59 -7.73 -1.29
C LEU A 55 9.00 -8.30 -1.24
N LEU A 56 10.00 -7.50 -0.86
CA LEU A 56 11.36 -7.99 -0.70
C LEU A 56 11.53 -8.86 0.55
N GLY A 57 10.47 -9.01 1.32
CA GLY A 57 10.49 -9.93 2.44
C GLY A 57 11.14 -9.39 3.69
N VAL A 58 11.18 -8.11 3.75
CA VAL A 58 11.72 -7.46 4.94
C VAL A 58 10.65 -7.33 5.99
#